data_a5d9409f66bcccd4be6dcbce0e186c51
#
_entry.id   a5d9409f66bcccd4be6dcbce0e186c51
#
_cell.length_a   1.000
_cell.length_b   1.000
_cell.length_c   1.000
_cell.angle_alpha   90.00
_cell.angle_beta   90.00
_cell.angle_gamma   90.00
#
_symmetry.space_group_name_H-M   'P 1'
#
loop_
_entity.id
_entity.type
_entity.pdbx_description
1 polymer ?
#
loop_
_entity_poly.entity_id
_entity_poly.type
_entity_poly.pdbx_seq_one_letter_code
_entity_poly.pdbx_strand_id
1 'polypeptide(L)'
;MTTSYLIAVDGSEPSARAVEQAITDAASRKLSPHLYLVNVQPALPPNVTRFIDAETVDDFQRETGDQALASAKDKLMASGLVFSSHILVGEAAPTLVEFAEQNNCSQIIMGAHGFGSVVGLFMGSVTVKVVHLSPLPVLLVK
;
A
#
# COMPACT_ATOMS: atom_id res chain seq x y z
N MET A 1 13.30 10.57 -17.22
CA MET A 1 13.10 9.51 -16.22
C MET A 1 11.70 9.56 -15.69
N THR A 2 11.06 8.43 -15.63
CA THR A 2 9.70 8.33 -15.10
C THR A 2 9.75 8.32 -13.57
N THR A 3 9.00 9.21 -12.95
CA THR A 3 8.83 9.23 -11.51
C THR A 3 7.86 8.12 -11.08
N SER A 4 8.06 7.54 -9.93
CA SER A 4 7.19 6.49 -9.41
C SER A 4 6.79 6.79 -7.96
N TYR A 5 5.55 6.47 -7.61
CA TYR A 5 5.02 6.58 -6.26
C TYR A 5 4.58 5.20 -5.79
N LEU A 6 4.79 4.91 -4.52
CA LEU A 6 4.18 3.75 -3.88
C LEU A 6 2.95 4.23 -3.11
N ILE A 7 1.82 3.55 -3.32
CA ILE A 7 0.59 3.79 -2.56
C ILE A 7 0.30 2.54 -1.74
N ALA A 8 0.35 2.67 -0.42
CA ALA A 8 0.04 1.57 0.48
C ALA A 8 -1.47 1.47 0.68
N VAL A 9 -2.05 0.31 0.40
CA VAL A 9 -3.50 0.10 0.43
C VAL A 9 -3.82 -1.09 1.31
N ASP A 10 -4.62 -0.87 2.34
CA ASP A 10 -5.09 -1.93 3.24
C ASP A 10 -6.61 -2.16 3.15
N GLY A 11 -7.29 -1.41 2.28
CA GLY A 11 -8.74 -1.48 2.12
C GLY A 11 -9.51 -0.57 3.06
N SER A 12 -8.85 0.16 3.96
CA SER A 12 -9.49 1.10 4.87
C SER A 12 -9.88 2.39 4.16
N GLU A 13 -10.75 3.19 4.79
CA GLU A 13 -11.12 4.50 4.26
C GLU A 13 -9.94 5.46 4.11
N PRO A 14 -9.03 5.59 5.10
CA PRO A 14 -7.86 6.44 4.92
C PRO A 14 -7.00 6.02 3.73
N SER A 15 -6.82 4.72 3.49
CA SER A 15 -6.05 4.28 2.33
C SER A 15 -6.78 4.59 1.02
N ALA A 16 -8.12 4.54 1.01
CA ALA A 16 -8.89 4.96 -0.16
C ALA A 16 -8.69 6.44 -0.46
N ARG A 17 -8.66 7.27 0.56
CA ARG A 17 -8.37 8.70 0.39
C ARG A 17 -6.94 8.94 -0.07
N ALA A 18 -6.00 8.11 0.38
CA ALA A 18 -4.62 8.17 -0.10
C ALA A 18 -4.53 7.89 -1.61
N VAL A 19 -5.30 6.91 -2.09
CA VAL A 19 -5.39 6.61 -3.53
C VAL A 19 -5.92 7.82 -4.29
N GLU A 20 -6.99 8.43 -3.81
CA GLU A 20 -7.58 9.62 -4.44
C GLU A 20 -6.60 10.79 -4.48
N GLN A 21 -5.87 11.01 -3.40
CA GLN A 21 -4.85 12.06 -3.33
C GLN A 21 -3.73 11.81 -4.33
N ALA A 22 -3.28 10.55 -4.44
CA ALA A 22 -2.25 10.17 -5.40
C ALA A 22 -2.70 10.40 -6.83
N ILE A 23 -3.95 10.06 -7.15
CA ILE A 23 -4.53 10.30 -8.48
C ILE A 23 -4.55 11.80 -8.80
N THR A 24 -5.01 12.61 -7.85
CA THR A 24 -5.07 14.07 -8.02
C THR A 24 -3.69 14.65 -8.27
N ASP A 25 -2.70 14.25 -7.47
CA ASP A 25 -1.34 14.72 -7.63
C ASP A 25 -0.74 14.29 -8.96
N ALA A 26 -0.89 13.00 -9.30
CA ALA A 26 -0.33 12.45 -10.55
C ALA A 26 -0.95 13.11 -11.78
N ALA A 27 -2.25 13.35 -11.76
CA ALA A 27 -2.96 13.96 -12.89
C ALA A 27 -2.56 15.42 -13.10
N SER A 28 -2.08 16.08 -12.07
CA SER A 28 -1.66 17.50 -12.16
C SER A 28 -0.25 17.68 -12.76
N ARG A 29 0.49 16.61 -12.95
CA ARG A 29 1.88 16.68 -13.41
C ARG A 29 1.96 16.55 -14.92
N LYS A 30 2.93 17.24 -15.53
CA LYS A 30 3.20 17.16 -16.97
C LYS A 30 3.52 15.75 -17.40
N LEU A 31 4.35 15.06 -16.61
CA LEU A 31 4.67 13.65 -16.81
C LEU A 31 4.10 12.90 -15.60
N SER A 32 3.05 12.13 -15.86
CA SER A 32 2.41 11.37 -14.80
C SER A 32 3.36 10.28 -14.27
N PRO A 33 3.46 10.13 -12.94
CA PRO A 33 4.27 9.07 -12.37
C PRO A 33 3.63 7.70 -12.60
N HIS A 34 4.46 6.65 -12.55
CA HIS A 34 3.97 5.28 -12.43
C HIS A 34 3.51 5.05 -11.00
N LEU A 35 2.31 4.53 -10.82
CA LEU A 35 1.76 4.29 -9.48
C LEU A 35 1.83 2.81 -9.14
N TYR A 36 2.49 2.48 -8.04
CA TYR A 36 2.54 1.13 -7.50
C TYR A 36 1.53 1.02 -6.37
N LEU A 37 0.46 0.27 -6.59
CA LEU A 37 -0.48 -0.09 -5.53
C LEU A 37 0.08 -1.31 -4.80
N VAL A 38 0.30 -1.18 -3.50
CA VAL A 38 0.90 -2.25 -2.72
C VAL A 38 0.03 -2.57 -1.51
N ASN A 39 -0.35 -3.83 -1.40
CA ASN A 39 -0.95 -4.39 -0.19
C ASN A 39 0.03 -5.37 0.43
N VAL A 40 0.27 -5.28 1.72
CA VAL A 40 1.12 -6.22 2.44
C VAL A 40 0.24 -7.07 3.34
N GLN A 41 0.28 -8.38 3.10
CA GLN A 41 -0.39 -9.36 3.95
C GLN A 41 0.58 -9.85 5.01
N PRO A 42 0.15 -9.98 6.26
CA PRO A 42 1.02 -10.53 7.29
C PRO A 42 1.33 -12.00 7.01
N ALA A 43 2.56 -12.41 7.31
CA ALA A 43 2.92 -13.81 7.28
C ALA A 43 2.13 -14.55 8.38
N LEU A 44 1.57 -15.71 8.05
CA LEU A 44 0.87 -16.50 9.04
C LEU A 44 1.85 -17.12 10.02
N PRO A 45 1.51 -17.21 11.33
CA PRO A 45 2.41 -17.80 12.31
C PRO A 45 2.70 -19.28 12.01
N PRO A 46 3.89 -19.79 12.39
CA PRO A 46 4.24 -21.18 12.15
C PRO A 46 3.26 -22.21 12.75
N ASN A 47 2.62 -21.86 13.85
CA ASN A 47 1.61 -22.75 14.48
C ASN A 47 0.35 -22.89 13.62
N VAL A 48 0.09 -21.93 12.73
CA VAL A 48 -1.02 -22.00 11.77
C VAL A 48 -0.57 -22.72 10.50
N THR A 49 0.58 -22.34 9.94
CA THR A 49 1.08 -22.89 8.67
C THR A 49 1.49 -24.36 8.79
N ARG A 50 1.71 -24.85 10.02
CA ARG A 50 1.99 -26.27 10.26
C ARG A 50 0.85 -27.18 9.81
N PHE A 51 -0.40 -26.70 9.87
CA PHE A 51 -1.60 -27.49 9.60
C PHE A 51 -2.26 -27.14 8.27
N ILE A 52 -1.73 -26.15 7.55
CA ILE A 52 -2.30 -25.66 6.30
C ILE A 52 -1.19 -25.71 5.25
N ASP A 53 -1.48 -26.24 4.06
CA ASP A 53 -0.45 -26.29 3.02
C ASP A 53 -0.15 -24.89 2.46
N ALA A 54 1.01 -24.78 1.82
CA ALA A 54 1.51 -23.49 1.29
C ALA A 54 0.58 -22.90 0.23
N GLU A 55 -0.03 -23.75 -0.59
CA GLU A 55 -0.94 -23.31 -1.64
C GLU A 55 -2.20 -22.66 -1.05
N THR A 56 -2.76 -23.26 0.00
CA THR A 56 -3.93 -22.71 0.68
C THR A 56 -3.59 -21.37 1.35
N VAL A 57 -2.42 -21.24 1.95
CA VAL A 57 -1.96 -19.99 2.55
C VAL A 57 -1.82 -18.93 1.48
N ASP A 58 -1.17 -19.26 0.36
CA ASP A 58 -0.98 -18.33 -0.76
C ASP A 58 -2.32 -17.86 -1.34
N ASP A 59 -3.27 -18.78 -1.51
CA ASP A 59 -4.59 -18.46 -2.03
C ASP A 59 -5.34 -17.51 -1.10
N PHE A 60 -5.27 -17.75 0.21
CA PHE A 60 -5.89 -16.90 1.21
C PHE A 60 -5.31 -15.49 1.18
N GLN A 61 -3.98 -15.37 1.15
CA GLN A 61 -3.32 -14.07 1.13
C GLN A 61 -3.62 -13.31 -0.15
N ARG A 62 -3.63 -14.01 -1.29
CA ARG A 62 -3.96 -13.39 -2.57
C ARG A 62 -5.40 -12.89 -2.61
N GLU A 63 -6.34 -13.71 -2.16
CA GLU A 63 -7.75 -13.33 -2.13
C GLU A 63 -7.99 -12.14 -1.21
N THR A 64 -7.40 -12.16 -0.01
CA THR A 64 -7.53 -11.06 0.94
C THR A 64 -6.89 -9.78 0.40
N GLY A 65 -5.73 -9.89 -0.23
CA GLY A 65 -5.06 -8.76 -0.86
C GLY A 65 -5.85 -8.20 -2.04
N ASP A 66 -6.42 -9.07 -2.88
CA ASP A 66 -7.25 -8.62 -4.00
C ASP A 66 -8.48 -7.86 -3.52
N GLN A 67 -9.11 -8.32 -2.45
CA GLN A 67 -10.25 -7.60 -1.85
C GLN A 67 -9.82 -6.21 -1.35
N ALA A 68 -8.67 -6.12 -0.70
CA ALA A 68 -8.15 -4.85 -0.20
C ALA A 68 -7.85 -3.86 -1.35
N LEU A 69 -7.38 -4.37 -2.48
CA LEU A 69 -6.97 -3.55 -3.62
C LEU A 69 -8.10 -3.24 -4.61
N ALA A 70 -9.24 -3.92 -4.53
CA ALA A 70 -10.28 -3.86 -5.57
C ALA A 70 -10.74 -2.44 -5.87
N SER A 71 -11.13 -1.69 -4.85
CA SER A 71 -11.62 -0.32 -5.03
C SER A 71 -10.54 0.61 -5.59
N ALA A 72 -9.30 0.47 -5.13
CA ALA A 72 -8.18 1.27 -5.61
C ALA A 72 -7.89 0.99 -7.08
N LYS A 73 -7.93 -0.28 -7.49
CA LYS A 73 -7.75 -0.66 -8.89
C LYS A 73 -8.81 -0.03 -9.77
N ASP A 74 -10.08 -0.07 -9.35
CA ASP A 74 -11.17 0.52 -10.11
C ASP A 74 -10.98 2.02 -10.31
N LYS A 75 -10.58 2.72 -9.26
CA LYS A 75 -10.31 4.16 -9.32
C LYS A 75 -9.15 4.50 -10.28
N LEU A 76 -8.08 3.72 -10.23
CA LEU A 76 -6.92 3.94 -11.09
C LEU A 76 -7.21 3.58 -12.54
N MET A 77 -7.97 2.52 -12.78
CA MET A 77 -8.38 2.19 -14.15
C MET A 77 -9.23 3.30 -14.75
N ALA A 78 -10.13 3.88 -13.96
CA ALA A 78 -10.96 5.01 -14.41
C ALA A 78 -10.14 6.28 -14.66
N SER A 79 -9.02 6.45 -13.96
CA SER A 79 -8.17 7.65 -14.11
C SER A 79 -7.34 7.68 -15.38
N GLY A 80 -7.09 6.53 -15.98
CA GLY A 80 -6.21 6.43 -17.15
C GLY A 80 -4.72 6.50 -16.83
N LEU A 81 -4.34 6.57 -15.56
CA LEU A 81 -2.94 6.62 -15.15
C LEU A 81 -2.31 5.23 -15.24
N VAL A 82 -0.99 5.20 -15.46
CA VAL A 82 -0.23 3.95 -15.51
C VAL A 82 -0.01 3.46 -14.08
N PHE A 83 -0.42 2.23 -13.81
CA PHE A 83 -0.23 1.64 -12.48
C PHE A 83 -0.01 0.13 -12.57
N SER A 84 0.54 -0.41 -11.51
CA SER A 84 0.60 -1.85 -11.27
C SER A 84 0.19 -2.14 -9.82
N SER A 85 -0.30 -3.34 -9.57
CA SER A 85 -0.73 -3.74 -8.24
C SER A 85 0.08 -4.93 -7.77
N HIS A 86 0.41 -4.93 -6.48
CA HIS A 86 1.26 -5.95 -5.87
C HIS A 86 0.72 -6.36 -4.52
N ILE A 87 0.68 -7.66 -4.27
CA ILE A 87 0.37 -8.23 -2.97
C ILE A 87 1.65 -8.85 -2.46
N LEU A 88 2.16 -8.31 -1.36
CA LEU A 88 3.40 -8.76 -0.74
C LEU A 88 3.09 -9.42 0.59
N VAL A 89 3.99 -10.26 1.07
CA VAL A 89 3.84 -10.95 2.34
C VAL A 89 5.02 -10.60 3.24
N GLY A 90 4.73 -10.20 4.47
CA GLY A 90 5.77 -9.87 5.44
C GLY A 90 5.28 -8.89 6.48
N GLU A 91 6.20 -8.28 7.18
CA GLU A 91 5.91 -7.18 8.09
C GLU A 91 5.67 -5.91 7.27
N ALA A 92 4.55 -5.24 7.49
CA ALA A 92 4.06 -4.19 6.59
C ALA A 92 5.08 -3.06 6.37
N ALA A 93 5.57 -2.44 7.42
CA ALA A 93 6.41 -1.24 7.27
C ALA A 93 7.74 -1.53 6.56
N PRO A 94 8.55 -2.52 6.99
CA PRO A 94 9.80 -2.82 6.27
C PRO A 94 9.54 -3.26 4.83
N THR A 95 8.50 -4.04 4.59
CA THR A 95 8.17 -4.56 3.26
C THR A 95 7.82 -3.41 2.30
N LEU A 96 7.02 -2.44 2.76
CA LEU A 96 6.66 -1.27 1.97
C LEU A 96 7.88 -0.41 1.63
N VAL A 97 8.71 -0.13 2.62
CA VAL A 97 9.91 0.70 2.43
C VAL A 97 10.89 0.03 1.48
N GLU A 98 11.13 -1.26 1.66
CA GLU A 98 12.03 -2.02 0.79
C GLU A 98 11.53 -2.03 -0.67
N PHE A 99 10.25 -2.28 -0.88
CA PHE A 99 9.66 -2.26 -2.22
C PHE A 99 9.82 -0.88 -2.87
N ALA A 100 9.54 0.18 -2.11
CA ALA A 100 9.68 1.54 -2.63
C ALA A 100 11.10 1.85 -3.06
N GLU A 101 12.09 1.43 -2.27
CA GLU A 101 13.50 1.63 -2.61
C GLU A 101 13.90 0.81 -3.84
N GLN A 102 13.52 -0.46 -3.88
CA GLN A 102 13.87 -1.36 -5.00
C GLN A 102 13.27 -0.90 -6.33
N ASN A 103 12.14 -0.23 -6.29
CA ASN A 103 11.45 0.26 -7.48
C ASN A 103 11.70 1.74 -7.74
N ASN A 104 12.67 2.33 -7.06
CA ASN A 104 13.07 3.73 -7.24
C ASN A 104 11.91 4.72 -7.11
N CYS A 105 11.01 4.46 -6.16
CA CYS A 105 9.93 5.38 -5.89
C CYS A 105 10.46 6.67 -5.26
N SER A 106 9.83 7.79 -5.60
CA SER A 106 10.22 9.10 -5.06
C SER A 106 9.50 9.43 -3.77
N GLN A 107 8.39 8.75 -3.48
CA GLN A 107 7.65 8.93 -2.24
C GLN A 107 6.73 7.75 -1.97
N ILE A 108 6.30 7.67 -0.72
CA ILE A 108 5.29 6.72 -0.27
C ILE A 108 4.05 7.53 0.11
N ILE A 109 2.87 7.13 -0.37
CA ILE A 109 1.60 7.76 -0.04
C ILE A 109 0.76 6.74 0.69
N MET A 110 0.25 7.09 1.86
CA MET A 110 -0.54 6.16 2.67
C MET A 110 -1.52 6.90 3.56
N GLY A 111 -2.54 6.19 4.02
CA GLY A 111 -3.44 6.73 5.01
C GLY A 111 -2.73 6.94 6.34
N ALA A 112 -3.12 7.97 7.07
CA ALA A 112 -2.56 8.25 8.40
C ALA A 112 -3.00 7.19 9.43
N HIS A 113 -4.06 6.44 9.12
CA HIS A 113 -4.61 5.38 9.96
C HIS A 113 -4.93 4.18 9.09
N GLY A 114 -5.04 3.00 9.69
CA GLY A 114 -5.58 1.81 9.06
C GLY A 114 -6.79 1.31 9.82
N PHE A 115 -7.14 0.05 9.63
CA PHE A 115 -8.19 -0.60 10.40
C PHE A 115 -7.80 -0.67 11.88
N GLY A 116 -8.77 -0.44 12.77
CA GLY A 116 -8.57 -0.56 14.20
C GLY A 116 -7.86 0.61 14.87
N SER A 117 -7.49 1.64 14.13
CA SER A 117 -6.88 2.84 14.68
C SER A 117 -7.93 3.78 15.26
N VAL A 118 -7.56 4.50 16.33
CA VAL A 118 -8.41 5.54 16.89
C VAL A 118 -8.38 6.75 15.98
N VAL A 119 -9.54 7.08 15.40
CA VAL A 119 -9.65 8.15 14.42
C VAL A 119 -9.36 9.51 15.07
N GLY A 120 -8.49 10.28 14.46
CA GLY A 120 -8.31 11.71 14.75
C GLY A 120 -7.19 12.08 15.71
N LEU A 121 -6.70 11.17 16.55
CA LEU A 121 -5.72 11.51 17.58
C LEU A 121 -4.33 10.92 17.37
N PHE A 122 -4.24 9.74 16.76
CA PHE A 122 -2.95 9.04 16.63
C PHE A 122 -2.79 8.47 15.23
N MET A 123 -1.55 8.46 14.75
CA MET A 123 -1.19 7.73 13.54
C MET A 123 -1.26 6.22 13.82
N GLY A 124 -1.59 5.43 12.81
CA GLY A 124 -1.58 3.97 12.92
C GLY A 124 -0.16 3.43 13.14
N SER A 125 -0.08 2.23 13.70
CA SER A 125 1.22 1.61 14.01
C SER A 125 2.10 1.41 12.77
N VAL A 126 1.51 0.99 11.66
CA VAL A 126 2.25 0.82 10.40
C VAL A 126 2.74 2.18 9.89
N THR A 127 1.89 3.21 9.96
CA THR A 127 2.24 4.57 9.54
C THR A 127 3.45 5.10 10.30
N VAL A 128 3.45 4.97 11.63
CA VAL A 128 4.56 5.42 12.47
C VAL A 128 5.85 4.72 12.07
N LYS A 129 5.81 3.39 11.87
CA LYS A 129 6.98 2.62 11.47
C LYS A 129 7.50 3.01 10.08
N VAL A 130 6.60 3.21 9.12
CA VAL A 130 7.00 3.64 7.77
C VAL A 130 7.69 4.99 7.81
N VAL A 131 7.12 5.95 8.52
CA VAL A 131 7.72 7.28 8.67
C VAL A 131 9.11 7.19 9.29
N HIS A 132 9.26 6.31 10.27
CA HIS A 132 10.55 6.13 10.96
C HIS A 132 11.60 5.44 10.07
N LEU A 133 11.20 4.43 9.29
CA LEU A 133 12.12 3.62 8.50
C LEU A 133 12.44 4.22 7.12
N SER A 134 11.52 5.01 6.56
CA SER A 134 11.64 5.44 5.16
C SER A 134 12.70 6.52 4.97
N PRO A 135 13.65 6.32 4.03
CA PRO A 135 14.51 7.41 3.57
C PRO A 135 13.81 8.31 2.55
N LEU A 136 12.61 7.92 2.11
CA LEU A 136 11.82 8.66 1.13
C LEU A 136 10.77 9.53 1.84
N PRO A 137 10.34 10.64 1.22
CA PRO A 137 9.19 11.38 1.72
C PRO A 137 7.96 10.48 1.85
N VAL A 138 7.21 10.67 2.92
CA VAL A 138 5.96 9.94 3.17
C VAL A 138 4.84 10.96 3.25
N LEU A 139 3.87 10.83 2.36
CA LEU A 139 2.68 11.68 2.37
C LEU A 139 1.58 10.93 3.11
N LEU A 140 1.13 11.49 4.21
CA LEU A 140 0.06 10.92 5.03
C LEU A 140 -1.26 11.59 4.71
N VAL A 141 -2.29 10.79 4.45
CA VAL A 141 -3.63 11.27 4.11
C VAL A 141 -4.59 10.86 5.21
N LYS A 142 -5.29 11.85 5.77
CA LYS A 142 -6.26 11.63 6.84
C LYS A 142 -7.58 11.07 6.32
#